data_550fd6756eee2a10395b5e77dfa06db7
#
_entry.id   550fd6756eee2a10395b5e77dfa06db7
#
_cell.length_a   1.000
_cell.length_b   1.000
_cell.length_c   1.000
_cell.angle_alpha   90.00
_cell.angle_beta   90.00
_cell.angle_gamma   90.00
#
_symmetry.space_group_name_H-M   'P 1'
#
loop_
_entity.id
_entity.type
_entity.pdbx_description
1 polymer ?
#
loop_
_entity_poly.entity_id
_entity_poly.type
_entity_poly.pdbx_seq_one_letter_code
_entity_poly.pdbx_strand_id
1 'polypeptide(L)'
;TLSPVRVANKTLFSKQLILQGGSQVDTLIARELTAGINTTIDKAAFAKIVAGITPVAHGGAALANSDVFALEQAVLQAGGNMATSKWAMNPHGWASSRALAEVSAVSAMWSGQSFDGFPAVATPNIAEGTGGKGDLIFGDFAAGLVLAYFGGLDLLVDPYSNAGTAQIALHLNKFYDAEVRQAGAFASITNVA
;
A
#
# COMPACT_ATOMS: atom_id res chain seq x y z
N THR A 1 15.85 11.07 8.67
CA THR A 1 15.17 12.04 9.57
C THR A 1 13.72 12.15 9.16
N LEU A 2 12.79 11.87 10.07
CA LEU A 2 11.36 12.01 9.82
C LEU A 2 10.96 13.49 9.87
N SER A 3 10.21 13.95 8.86
CA SER A 3 9.70 15.31 8.76
C SER A 3 8.22 15.30 8.39
N PRO A 4 7.37 16.15 9.01
CA PRO A 4 5.93 16.11 8.75
C PRO A 4 5.59 16.51 7.33
N VAL A 5 4.98 15.59 6.59
CA VAL A 5 4.40 15.80 5.26
C VAL A 5 2.88 15.85 5.41
N ARG A 6 2.24 16.87 4.84
CA ARG A 6 0.78 17.02 4.88
C ARG A 6 0.11 16.14 3.83
N VAL A 7 -0.81 15.31 4.26
CA VAL A 7 -1.83 14.72 3.39
C VAL A 7 -3.17 15.40 3.64
N ALA A 8 -3.89 15.72 2.58
CA ALA A 8 -5.20 16.34 2.67
C ALA A 8 -6.18 15.63 1.74
N ASN A 9 -7.40 15.49 2.22
CA ASN A 9 -8.54 15.03 1.43
C ASN A 9 -9.64 16.09 1.49
N LYS A 10 -10.24 16.41 0.33
CA LYS A 10 -11.33 17.35 0.21
C LYS A 10 -12.54 16.66 -0.40
N THR A 11 -13.68 16.81 0.23
CA THR A 11 -14.95 16.32 -0.30
C THR A 11 -16.02 17.41 -0.24
N LEU A 12 -16.88 17.45 -1.26
CA LEU A 12 -18.00 18.41 -1.37
C LEU A 12 -19.31 17.67 -1.13
N PHE A 13 -20.14 18.23 -0.25
CA PHE A 13 -21.47 17.70 0.03
C PHE A 13 -22.53 18.77 -0.21
N SER A 14 -23.66 18.38 -0.82
CA SER A 14 -24.80 19.27 -0.95
C SER A 14 -25.48 19.44 0.41
N LYS A 15 -25.95 20.65 0.69
CA LYS A 15 -26.78 20.92 1.89
C LYS A 15 -28.04 20.05 1.91
N GLN A 16 -28.60 19.75 0.73
CA GLN A 16 -29.74 18.86 0.61
C GLN A 16 -29.47 17.45 1.11
N LEU A 17 -28.29 16.89 0.78
CA LEU A 17 -27.89 15.55 1.27
C LEU A 17 -27.81 15.50 2.80
N ILE A 18 -27.23 16.55 3.41
CA ILE A 18 -27.10 16.64 4.87
C ILE A 18 -28.48 16.73 5.54
N LEU A 19 -29.40 17.52 4.97
CA LEU A 19 -30.75 17.69 5.51
C LEU A 19 -31.60 16.40 5.38
N GLN A 20 -31.41 15.64 4.33
CA GLN A 20 -32.18 14.40 4.05
C GLN A 20 -31.58 13.15 4.69
N GLY A 21 -30.26 13.10 4.85
CA GLY A 21 -29.55 11.87 5.19
C GLY A 21 -29.41 11.58 6.70
N GLY A 22 -29.65 12.56 7.57
CA GLY A 22 -29.52 12.37 9.03
C GLY A 22 -28.13 11.91 9.46
N SER A 23 -28.02 11.34 10.66
CA SER A 23 -26.74 10.94 11.29
C SER A 23 -25.95 9.82 10.55
N GLN A 24 -26.60 9.07 9.68
CA GLN A 24 -25.93 8.02 8.88
C GLN A 24 -25.01 8.61 7.81
N VAL A 25 -25.35 9.78 7.27
CA VAL A 25 -24.52 10.46 6.27
C VAL A 25 -23.23 10.96 6.90
N ASP A 26 -23.25 11.46 8.14
CA ASP A 26 -22.06 11.95 8.83
C ASP A 26 -21.02 10.84 9.04
N THR A 27 -21.47 9.64 9.43
CA THR A 27 -20.59 8.49 9.61
C THR A 27 -20.00 8.00 8.29
N LEU A 28 -20.79 7.99 7.22
CA LEU A 28 -20.32 7.64 5.88
C LEU A 28 -19.24 8.62 5.41
N ILE A 29 -19.49 9.92 5.55
CA ILE A 29 -18.55 10.99 5.20
C ILE A 29 -17.22 10.84 5.94
N ALA A 30 -17.27 10.65 7.26
CA ALA A 30 -16.07 10.49 8.08
C ALA A 30 -15.26 9.25 7.66
N ARG A 31 -15.94 8.15 7.35
CA ARG A 31 -15.32 6.92 6.86
C ARG A 31 -14.64 7.12 5.51
N GLU A 32 -15.31 7.73 4.53
CA GLU A 32 -14.76 7.96 3.19
C GLU A 32 -13.57 8.92 3.21
N LEU A 33 -13.64 10.00 3.99
CA LEU A 33 -12.53 10.92 4.16
C LEU A 33 -11.31 10.25 4.77
N THR A 34 -11.54 9.45 5.81
CA THR A 34 -10.45 8.71 6.50
C THR A 34 -9.85 7.64 5.58
N ALA A 35 -10.67 6.92 4.82
CA ALA A 35 -10.21 5.92 3.86
C ALA A 35 -9.31 6.55 2.77
N GLY A 36 -9.69 7.72 2.26
CA GLY A 36 -8.88 8.45 1.27
C GLY A 36 -7.50 8.86 1.80
N ILE A 37 -7.44 9.32 3.05
CA ILE A 37 -6.15 9.66 3.69
C ILE A 37 -5.30 8.41 3.89
N ASN A 38 -5.87 7.33 4.44
CA ASN A 38 -5.15 6.09 4.68
C ASN A 38 -4.60 5.51 3.37
N THR A 39 -5.40 5.49 2.30
CA THR A 39 -4.96 5.06 0.96
C THR A 39 -3.75 5.88 0.47
N THR A 40 -3.76 7.18 0.69
CA THR A 40 -2.65 8.06 0.27
C THR A 40 -1.39 7.79 1.09
N ILE A 41 -1.54 7.57 2.38
CA ILE A 41 -0.42 7.23 3.28
C ILE A 41 0.18 5.87 2.90
N ASP A 42 -0.66 4.86 2.65
CA ASP A 42 -0.22 3.53 2.22
C ASP A 42 0.56 3.58 0.90
N LYS A 43 0.04 4.32 -0.10
CA LYS A 43 0.74 4.53 -1.37
C LYS A 43 2.12 5.16 -1.17
N ALA A 44 2.21 6.17 -0.32
CA ALA A 44 3.48 6.82 -0.02
C ALA A 44 4.44 5.90 0.73
N ALA A 45 3.95 5.09 1.67
CA ALA A 45 4.75 4.10 2.40
C ALA A 45 5.33 3.03 1.46
N PHE A 46 4.51 2.46 0.57
CA PHE A 46 5.01 1.50 -0.43
C PHE A 46 5.99 2.13 -1.41
N ALA A 47 5.74 3.36 -1.86
CA ALA A 47 6.67 4.09 -2.72
C ALA A 47 8.03 4.32 -2.04
N LYS A 48 8.04 4.60 -0.73
CA LYS A 48 9.29 4.72 0.06
C LYS A 48 10.04 3.40 0.17
N ILE A 49 9.33 2.28 0.35
CA ILE A 49 9.95 0.95 0.36
C ILE A 49 10.63 0.69 -0.99
N VAL A 50 9.89 0.81 -2.10
CA VAL A 50 10.43 0.56 -3.44
C VAL A 50 11.61 1.47 -3.78
N ALA A 51 11.56 2.75 -3.38
CA ALA A 51 12.66 3.69 -3.60
C ALA A 51 13.89 3.43 -2.68
N GLY A 52 13.67 2.84 -1.50
CA GLY A 52 14.71 2.59 -0.50
C GLY A 52 15.48 1.27 -0.68
N ILE A 53 15.05 0.42 -1.60
CA ILE A 53 15.65 -0.91 -1.86
C ILE A 53 16.08 -1.02 -3.32
N THR A 54 17.08 -1.86 -3.58
CA THR A 54 17.45 -2.23 -4.96
C THR A 54 16.59 -3.41 -5.39
N PRO A 55 15.75 -3.28 -6.43
CA PRO A 55 14.97 -4.39 -6.92
C PRO A 55 15.84 -5.54 -7.41
N VAL A 56 15.40 -6.76 -7.19
CA VAL A 56 16.01 -7.95 -7.82
C VAL A 56 15.77 -7.86 -9.33
N ALA A 57 16.85 -8.04 -10.11
CA ALA A 57 16.77 -7.92 -11.56
C ALA A 57 15.88 -9.03 -12.14
N HIS A 58 14.82 -8.65 -12.85
CA HIS A 58 13.86 -9.59 -13.43
C HIS A 58 13.75 -9.48 -14.96
N GLY A 59 14.20 -8.37 -15.56
CA GLY A 59 14.19 -8.17 -17.01
C GLY A 59 12.80 -8.00 -17.64
N GLY A 60 11.74 -7.91 -16.85
CA GLY A 60 10.37 -7.69 -17.34
C GLY A 60 9.73 -8.92 -18.00
N ALA A 61 10.21 -10.10 -17.74
CA ALA A 61 9.66 -11.38 -18.19
C ALA A 61 8.44 -11.80 -17.32
N ALA A 62 7.85 -12.95 -17.61
CA ALA A 62 6.87 -13.58 -16.73
C ALA A 62 7.55 -14.05 -15.43
N LEU A 63 6.83 -13.95 -14.31
CA LEU A 63 7.32 -14.38 -13.01
C LEU A 63 7.70 -15.88 -13.05
N ALA A 64 8.86 -16.23 -12.50
CA ALA A 64 9.31 -17.60 -12.35
C ALA A 64 9.49 -17.96 -10.87
N ASN A 65 9.44 -19.25 -10.54
CA ASN A 65 9.67 -19.71 -9.16
C ASN A 65 11.05 -19.31 -8.64
N SER A 66 12.06 -19.27 -9.51
CA SER A 66 13.40 -18.80 -9.17
C SER A 66 13.41 -17.36 -8.65
N ASP A 67 12.52 -16.51 -9.15
CA ASP A 67 12.46 -15.11 -8.78
C ASP A 67 11.88 -14.94 -7.37
N VAL A 68 10.89 -15.77 -7.02
CA VAL A 68 10.33 -15.84 -5.68
C VAL A 68 11.39 -16.22 -4.67
N PHE A 69 12.13 -17.31 -4.94
CA PHE A 69 13.23 -17.75 -4.08
C PHE A 69 14.38 -16.74 -4.01
N ALA A 70 14.64 -16.00 -5.09
CA ALA A 70 15.65 -14.95 -5.09
C ALA A 70 15.29 -13.78 -4.17
N LEU A 71 13.99 -13.43 -4.07
CA LEU A 71 13.51 -12.42 -3.11
C LEU A 71 13.69 -12.87 -1.67
N GLU A 72 13.30 -14.09 -1.36
CA GLU A 72 13.48 -14.67 -0.02
C GLU A 72 14.95 -14.76 0.36
N GLN A 73 15.78 -15.22 -0.58
CA GLN A 73 17.23 -15.29 -0.40
C GLN A 73 17.83 -13.91 -0.13
N ALA A 74 17.39 -12.87 -0.85
CA ALA A 74 17.89 -11.51 -0.66
C ALA A 74 17.59 -10.98 0.74
N VAL A 75 16.37 -11.18 1.25
CA VAL A 75 15.98 -10.79 2.61
C VAL A 75 16.77 -11.58 3.66
N LEU A 76 16.93 -12.88 3.46
CA LEU A 76 17.67 -13.74 4.38
C LEU A 76 19.16 -13.38 4.44
N GLN A 77 19.79 -13.12 3.29
CA GLN A 77 21.20 -12.70 3.20
C GLN A 77 21.43 -11.34 3.87
N ALA A 78 20.45 -10.44 3.82
CA ALA A 78 20.51 -9.14 4.48
C ALA A 78 20.20 -9.22 5.99
N GLY A 79 19.95 -10.41 6.53
CA GLY A 79 19.63 -10.62 7.95
C GLY A 79 18.19 -10.29 8.31
N GLY A 80 17.27 -10.29 7.36
CA GLY A 80 15.84 -10.13 7.59
C GLY A 80 15.22 -11.31 8.34
N ASN A 81 14.16 -11.06 9.08
CA ASN A 81 13.45 -12.08 9.85
C ASN A 81 12.35 -12.74 9.01
N MET A 82 12.60 -13.97 8.58
CA MET A 82 11.64 -14.73 7.76
C MET A 82 10.34 -15.04 8.51
N ALA A 83 10.36 -15.21 9.83
CA ALA A 83 9.17 -15.58 10.59
C ALA A 83 8.08 -14.48 10.62
N THR A 84 8.48 -13.21 10.45
CA THR A 84 7.58 -12.04 10.43
C THR A 84 7.39 -11.45 9.03
N SER A 85 8.12 -11.98 8.04
CA SER A 85 8.05 -11.52 6.65
C SER A 85 6.70 -11.86 6.00
N LYS A 86 6.28 -10.99 5.09
CA LYS A 86 5.01 -11.08 4.35
C LYS A 86 5.22 -10.64 2.91
N TRP A 87 4.33 -11.12 2.06
CA TRP A 87 4.22 -10.66 0.68
C TRP A 87 3.24 -9.50 0.58
N ALA A 88 3.63 -8.44 -0.12
CA ALA A 88 2.74 -7.39 -0.59
C ALA A 88 2.90 -7.25 -2.11
N MET A 89 1.80 -7.24 -2.83
CA MET A 89 1.82 -7.22 -4.30
C MET A 89 0.70 -6.37 -4.86
N ASN A 90 0.91 -5.77 -6.02
CA ASN A 90 -0.16 -5.11 -6.74
C ASN A 90 -1.09 -6.14 -7.43
N PRO A 91 -2.25 -5.75 -7.96
CA PRO A 91 -3.19 -6.68 -8.59
C PRO A 91 -2.58 -7.49 -9.74
N HIS A 92 -1.69 -6.89 -10.56
CA HIS A 92 -0.99 -7.60 -11.64
C HIS A 92 0.02 -8.61 -11.09
N GLY A 93 0.83 -8.24 -10.11
CA GLY A 93 1.76 -9.16 -9.43
C GLY A 93 1.02 -10.32 -8.75
N TRP A 94 -0.15 -10.06 -8.18
CA TRP A 94 -0.99 -11.10 -7.63
C TRP A 94 -1.49 -12.06 -8.71
N ALA A 95 -1.93 -11.55 -9.87
CA ALA A 95 -2.37 -12.39 -10.99
C ALA A 95 -1.22 -13.23 -11.56
N SER A 96 -0.04 -12.61 -11.75
CA SER A 96 1.17 -13.30 -12.23
C SER A 96 1.64 -14.38 -11.24
N SER A 97 1.59 -14.10 -9.92
CA SER A 97 1.95 -15.09 -8.90
C SER A 97 1.00 -16.30 -8.88
N ARG A 98 -0.26 -16.11 -9.23
CA ARG A 98 -1.21 -17.20 -9.37
C ARG A 98 -1.04 -18.03 -10.64
N ALA A 99 -0.41 -17.47 -11.65
CA ALA A 99 -0.08 -18.18 -12.89
C ALA A 99 1.18 -19.04 -12.75
N LEU A 100 1.92 -18.93 -11.63
CA LEU A 100 3.09 -19.78 -11.37
C LEU A 100 2.69 -21.24 -11.29
N ALA A 101 3.45 -22.07 -12.00
CA ALA A 101 3.29 -23.52 -11.93
C ALA A 101 3.67 -24.03 -10.53
N GLU A 102 2.99 -25.07 -10.10
CA GLU A 102 3.40 -25.80 -8.90
C GLU A 102 4.82 -26.34 -9.08
N VAL A 103 5.66 -26.10 -8.09
CA VAL A 103 7.06 -26.57 -8.12
C VAL A 103 7.14 -28.09 -8.04
N SER A 104 6.13 -28.71 -7.43
CA SER A 104 5.97 -30.16 -7.33
C SER A 104 4.52 -30.46 -6.93
N ALA A 105 4.06 -31.66 -7.20
CA ALA A 105 2.73 -32.14 -6.76
C ALA A 105 2.51 -32.08 -5.22
N VAL A 106 3.56 -31.80 -4.47
CA VAL A 106 3.56 -31.74 -2.99
C VAL A 106 3.57 -30.32 -2.45
N SER A 107 3.94 -29.31 -3.26
CA SER A 107 4.08 -27.91 -2.81
C SER A 107 3.45 -26.94 -3.79
N ALA A 108 2.22 -26.59 -3.53
CA ALA A 108 1.56 -25.48 -4.22
C ALA A 108 2.12 -24.14 -3.71
N MET A 109 2.50 -23.23 -4.61
CA MET A 109 2.97 -21.89 -4.25
C MET A 109 1.91 -21.08 -3.51
N TRP A 110 0.63 -21.34 -3.78
CA TRP A 110 -0.49 -20.73 -3.09
C TRP A 110 -1.23 -21.72 -2.21
N SER A 111 -1.37 -21.39 -0.91
CA SER A 111 -2.19 -22.11 0.06
C SER A 111 -3.07 -21.12 0.82
N GLY A 112 -4.34 -21.06 0.46
CA GLY A 112 -5.29 -20.11 1.05
C GLY A 112 -4.89 -18.66 0.77
N GLN A 113 -4.50 -17.93 1.81
CA GLN A 113 -3.99 -16.53 1.73
C GLN A 113 -2.47 -16.46 1.89
N SER A 114 -1.78 -17.58 1.79
CA SER A 114 -0.33 -17.63 1.88
C SER A 114 0.29 -17.95 0.52
N PHE A 115 1.33 -17.22 0.19
CA PHE A 115 2.16 -17.43 -0.98
C PHE A 115 3.53 -17.91 -0.52
N ASP A 116 3.95 -19.08 -0.97
CA ASP A 116 5.17 -19.79 -0.55
C ASP A 116 5.34 -19.89 0.99
N GLY A 117 4.22 -20.21 1.68
CA GLY A 117 4.21 -20.35 3.13
C GLY A 117 4.11 -19.05 3.93
N PHE A 118 4.24 -17.88 3.30
CA PHE A 118 4.14 -16.57 3.96
C PHE A 118 2.80 -15.89 3.67
N PRO A 119 2.25 -15.13 4.63
CA PRO A 119 1.03 -14.37 4.41
C PRO A 119 1.20 -13.38 3.25
N ALA A 120 0.23 -13.36 2.34
CA ALA A 120 0.26 -12.50 1.16
C ALA A 120 -0.94 -11.55 1.12
N VAL A 121 -0.68 -10.29 0.78
CA VAL A 121 -1.68 -9.24 0.64
C VAL A 121 -1.58 -8.62 -0.73
N ALA A 122 -2.71 -8.63 -1.46
CA ALA A 122 -2.85 -7.87 -2.71
C ALA A 122 -3.44 -6.49 -2.39
N THR A 123 -2.82 -5.43 -2.88
CA THR A 123 -3.28 -4.07 -2.66
C THR A 123 -3.06 -3.19 -3.90
N PRO A 124 -4.05 -2.37 -4.29
CA PRO A 124 -3.87 -1.40 -5.37
C PRO A 124 -3.02 -0.18 -4.95
N ASN A 125 -2.56 -0.13 -3.70
CA ASN A 125 -1.75 0.95 -3.18
C ASN A 125 -0.26 0.83 -3.56
N ILE A 126 0.17 -0.34 -4.04
CA ILE A 126 1.48 -0.51 -4.68
C ILE A 126 1.33 -0.04 -6.13
N ALA A 127 2.21 0.86 -6.55
CA ALA A 127 2.19 1.38 -7.91
C ALA A 127 2.35 0.25 -8.93
N GLU A 128 1.69 0.37 -10.06
CA GLU A 128 1.91 -0.53 -11.18
C GLU A 128 3.22 -0.18 -11.88
N GLY A 129 3.94 -1.20 -12.31
CA GLY A 129 5.12 -1.03 -13.14
C GLY A 129 4.80 -0.43 -14.52
N THR A 130 5.82 -0.08 -15.28
CA THR A 130 5.65 0.52 -16.62
C THR A 130 4.84 -0.39 -17.54
N GLY A 131 3.70 0.12 -18.03
CA GLY A 131 2.80 -0.64 -18.89
C GLY A 131 1.82 -1.54 -18.14
N GLY A 132 1.50 -1.25 -16.88
CA GLY A 132 0.54 -2.01 -16.08
C GLY A 132 1.09 -3.35 -15.61
N LYS A 133 2.38 -3.42 -15.33
CA LYS A 133 3.07 -4.62 -14.91
C LYS A 133 3.01 -4.86 -13.41
N GLY A 134 3.26 -6.11 -13.02
CA GLY A 134 3.23 -6.57 -11.65
C GLY A 134 4.45 -6.12 -10.85
N ASP A 135 4.22 -5.75 -9.59
CA ASP A 135 5.27 -5.53 -8.62
C ASP A 135 4.99 -6.37 -7.37
N LEU A 136 6.05 -7.01 -6.86
CA LEU A 136 6.02 -7.83 -5.65
C LEU A 136 7.06 -7.31 -4.67
N ILE A 137 6.66 -7.23 -3.41
CA ILE A 137 7.53 -6.85 -2.29
C ILE A 137 7.46 -7.97 -1.26
N PHE A 138 8.60 -8.46 -0.84
CA PHE A 138 8.74 -9.43 0.25
C PHE A 138 9.54 -8.81 1.38
N GLY A 139 9.12 -9.01 2.62
CA GLY A 139 9.90 -8.58 3.76
C GLY A 139 9.13 -8.38 5.07
N ASP A 140 9.87 -7.94 6.08
CA ASP A 140 9.33 -7.62 7.41
C ASP A 140 8.94 -6.16 7.50
N PHE A 141 7.65 -5.89 7.29
CA PHE A 141 7.08 -4.53 7.33
C PHE A 141 7.11 -3.92 8.74
N ALA A 142 7.05 -4.75 9.79
CA ALA A 142 7.03 -4.26 11.16
C ALA A 142 8.41 -3.76 11.63
N ALA A 143 9.47 -4.45 11.22
CA ALA A 143 10.82 -4.08 11.58
C ALA A 143 11.45 -3.09 10.60
N GLY A 144 11.12 -3.20 9.32
CA GLY A 144 11.78 -2.46 8.24
C GLY A 144 11.19 -1.09 7.93
N LEU A 145 9.90 -0.84 8.22
CA LEU A 145 9.20 0.41 7.91
C LEU A 145 8.84 1.15 9.21
N VAL A 146 9.10 2.45 9.23
CA VAL A 146 8.61 3.34 10.28
C VAL A 146 7.60 4.30 9.66
N LEU A 147 6.38 4.30 10.21
CA LEU A 147 5.32 5.23 9.87
C LEU A 147 5.08 6.14 11.08
N ALA A 148 5.40 7.41 10.95
CA ALA A 148 5.22 8.40 11.99
C ALA A 148 4.02 9.29 11.71
N TYR A 149 3.22 9.56 12.73
CA TYR A 149 2.12 10.50 12.68
C TYR A 149 2.44 11.71 13.57
N PHE A 150 2.22 12.90 13.04
CA PHE A 150 2.47 14.16 13.74
C PHE A 150 1.12 14.85 14.01
N GLY A 151 0.71 14.86 15.27
CA GLY A 151 -0.59 15.41 15.68
C GLY A 151 -1.78 14.50 15.34
N GLY A 152 -2.98 15.07 15.48
CA GLY A 152 -4.25 14.39 15.19
C GLY A 152 -4.76 14.61 13.77
N LEU A 153 -5.98 14.16 13.53
CA LEU A 153 -6.78 14.52 12.36
C LEU A 153 -7.34 15.93 12.55
N ASP A 154 -7.13 16.80 11.57
CA ASP A 154 -7.68 18.15 11.53
C ASP A 154 -8.78 18.21 10.48
N LEU A 155 -10.02 18.41 10.93
CA LEU A 155 -11.20 18.54 10.09
C LEU A 155 -11.63 20.00 10.02
N LEU A 156 -11.51 20.62 8.86
CA LEU A 156 -12.02 21.94 8.57
C LEU A 156 -13.31 21.85 7.75
N VAL A 157 -14.38 22.45 8.27
CA VAL A 157 -15.66 22.58 7.58
C VAL A 157 -15.74 23.97 6.95
N ASP A 158 -15.86 24.05 5.64
CA ASP A 158 -15.99 25.31 4.90
C ASP A 158 -17.37 25.41 4.22
N PRO A 159 -18.30 26.13 4.82
CA PRO A 159 -19.63 26.34 4.24
C PRO A 159 -19.69 27.50 3.24
N TYR A 160 -18.61 28.28 3.07
CA TYR A 160 -18.63 29.56 2.36
C TYR A 160 -18.09 29.43 0.93
N SER A 161 -16.99 28.74 0.70
CA SER A 161 -16.31 28.68 -0.61
C SER A 161 -17.19 28.16 -1.73
N ASN A 162 -18.18 27.31 -1.42
CA ASN A 162 -19.09 26.73 -2.41
C ASN A 162 -20.57 27.11 -2.13
N ALA A 163 -20.80 28.28 -1.48
CA ALA A 163 -22.15 28.73 -1.10
C ALA A 163 -23.08 28.94 -2.30
N GLY A 164 -22.53 29.37 -3.46
CA GLY A 164 -23.30 29.58 -4.69
C GLY A 164 -23.91 28.31 -5.28
N THR A 165 -23.34 27.13 -4.97
CA THR A 165 -23.84 25.82 -5.39
C THR A 165 -24.54 25.06 -4.26
N ALA A 166 -24.77 25.70 -3.12
CA ALA A 166 -25.35 25.12 -1.90
C ALA A 166 -24.59 23.87 -1.43
N GLN A 167 -23.25 23.88 -1.55
CA GLN A 167 -22.35 22.80 -1.12
C GLN A 167 -21.50 23.24 0.07
N ILE A 168 -21.14 22.27 0.92
CA ILE A 168 -20.22 22.43 2.02
C ILE A 168 -18.95 21.63 1.67
N ALA A 169 -17.77 22.26 1.78
CA ALA A 169 -16.50 21.59 1.61
C ALA A 169 -15.98 21.10 2.97
N LEU A 170 -15.62 19.82 3.03
CA LEU A 170 -14.92 19.24 4.17
C LEU A 170 -13.49 18.99 3.78
N HIS A 171 -12.54 19.54 4.55
CA HIS A 171 -11.11 19.34 4.37
C HIS A 171 -10.58 18.56 5.57
N LEU A 172 -10.09 17.36 5.31
CA LEU A 172 -9.44 16.55 6.33
C LEU A 172 -7.93 16.58 6.09
N ASN A 173 -7.18 17.01 7.10
CA ASN A 173 -5.72 17.09 7.05
C ASN A 173 -5.10 16.13 8.05
N LYS A 174 -3.97 15.56 7.69
CA LYS A 174 -3.13 14.74 8.57
C LYS A 174 -1.67 14.97 8.21
N PHE A 175 -0.81 14.99 9.21
CA PHE A 175 0.64 15.05 9.01
C PHE A 175 1.24 13.71 9.33
N TYR A 176 2.08 13.21 8.43
CA TYR A 176 2.74 11.92 8.56
C TYR A 176 4.11 11.96 7.89
N ASP A 177 4.92 10.97 8.15
CA ASP A 177 6.07 10.61 7.33
C ASP A 177 6.29 9.11 7.37
N ALA A 178 6.82 8.56 6.29
CA ALA A 178 7.18 7.16 6.17
C ALA A 178 8.64 7.04 5.75
N GLU A 179 9.40 6.21 6.45
CA GLU A 179 10.81 6.00 6.15
C GLU A 179 11.19 4.53 6.30
N VAL A 180 12.03 4.04 5.41
CA VAL A 180 12.60 2.69 5.52
C VAL A 180 13.73 2.73 6.55
N ARG A 181 13.51 2.08 7.68
CA ARG A 181 14.50 1.98 8.76
C ARG A 181 15.61 1.00 8.42
N GLN A 182 15.25 -0.12 7.78
CA GLN A 182 16.17 -1.18 7.43
C GLN A 182 15.87 -1.67 6.01
N ALA A 183 16.67 -1.23 5.05
CA ALA A 183 16.49 -1.59 3.64
C ALA A 183 16.62 -3.10 3.40
N GLY A 184 17.54 -3.76 4.10
CA GLY A 184 17.73 -5.21 4.01
C GLY A 184 16.59 -6.07 4.56
N ALA A 185 15.60 -5.46 5.23
CA ALA A 185 14.38 -6.17 5.64
C ALA A 185 13.42 -6.42 4.47
N PHE A 186 13.68 -5.83 3.30
CA PHE A 186 12.81 -5.91 2.13
C PHE A 186 13.58 -6.33 0.89
N ALA A 187 12.90 -7.04 0.00
CA ALA A 187 13.29 -7.26 -1.37
C ALA A 187 12.09 -7.03 -2.29
N SER A 188 12.32 -6.55 -3.50
CA SER A 188 11.25 -6.35 -4.47
C SER A 188 11.65 -6.82 -5.86
N ILE A 189 10.67 -7.21 -6.63
CA ILE A 189 10.73 -7.35 -8.08
C ILE A 189 9.70 -6.39 -8.67
N THR A 190 10.11 -5.67 -9.69
CA THR A 190 9.26 -4.71 -10.39
C THR A 190 9.13 -5.07 -11.86
N ASN A 191 8.04 -4.63 -12.49
CA ASN A 191 7.78 -4.83 -13.92
C ASN A 191 7.63 -6.31 -14.36
N VAL A 192 7.00 -7.14 -13.54
CA VAL A 192 6.64 -8.52 -13.91
C VAL A 192 5.55 -8.49 -15.00
N ALA A 193 5.74 -9.24 -16.10
CA ALA A 193 4.80 -9.33 -17.21
C ALA A 193 3.59 -10.21 -16.88
#